data_f39ee7f4ad011059fb233a3dd34f391e
#
_entry.id   f39ee7f4ad011059fb233a3dd34f391e
#
_cell.length_a   1.000
_cell.length_b   1.000
_cell.length_c   1.000
_cell.angle_alpha   90.00
_cell.angle_beta   90.00
_cell.angle_gamma   90.00
#
_symmetry.space_group_name_H-M   'P 1'
#
loop_
_entity.id
_entity.type
_entity.pdbx_description
1 polymer ?
#
loop_
_entity_poly.entity_id
_entity_poly.type
_entity_poly.pdbx_seq_one_letter_code
_entity_poly.pdbx_strand_id
1 'polypeptide(L)'
;SSGGSATSTTINRGGYQYVSSGGSATSTTINRGGYQYVFSGGSATSTTINSGGNQNVFSGGSATSTTINSGGFQNVYSGGSATSTTINSGGFQNVYSGGSATGTTINSGGQQRVSSGGSATSTTINSGGMLSVSSGGSAVDITQNSGGIIFADTSATLRGTNINGSFSIAGGSASNMLLENGGYLSVLNGHQATSTTINSGGFQNV
;
A
#
# COMPACT_ATOMS: atom_id res chain seq x y z
N SER A 1 -26.78 5.42 10.57
CA SER A 1 -27.02 6.48 11.55
C SER A 1 -25.84 7.42 11.56
N SER A 2 -26.06 8.73 11.52
CA SER A 2 -24.98 9.71 11.63
C SER A 2 -24.42 9.72 13.07
N GLY A 3 -23.07 9.63 13.21
CA GLY A 3 -22.40 9.71 14.51
C GLY A 3 -22.44 8.44 15.38
N GLY A 4 -22.81 7.30 14.82
CA GLY A 4 -22.76 6.01 15.55
C GLY A 4 -21.32 5.58 15.85
N SER A 5 -21.10 4.93 17.00
CA SER A 5 -19.81 4.38 17.40
C SER A 5 -19.89 2.88 17.64
N ALA A 6 -18.92 2.12 17.12
CA ALA A 6 -18.73 0.71 17.39
C ALA A 6 -17.30 0.47 17.88
N THR A 7 -17.15 -0.27 18.97
CA THR A 7 -15.84 -0.56 19.56
C THR A 7 -15.67 -2.06 19.71
N SER A 8 -14.46 -2.56 19.44
CA SER A 8 -14.09 -3.98 19.59
C SER A 8 -15.01 -4.95 18.82
N THR A 9 -15.45 -4.55 17.62
CA THR A 9 -16.30 -5.38 16.76
C THR A 9 -15.49 -6.52 16.16
N THR A 10 -16.04 -7.73 16.19
CA THR A 10 -15.49 -8.86 15.43
C THR A 10 -16.42 -9.18 14.26
N ILE A 11 -15.89 -9.16 13.04
CA ILE A 11 -16.62 -9.45 11.81
C ILE A 11 -16.16 -10.82 11.31
N ASN A 12 -17.02 -11.81 11.40
CA ASN A 12 -16.76 -13.17 10.94
C ASN A 12 -17.37 -13.40 9.55
N ARG A 13 -17.27 -14.65 9.06
CA ARG A 13 -17.72 -15.06 7.73
C ARG A 13 -19.17 -14.61 7.44
N GLY A 14 -19.35 -13.89 6.33
CA GLY A 14 -20.62 -13.34 5.90
C GLY A 14 -21.10 -12.13 6.71
N GLY A 15 -20.29 -11.64 7.65
CA GLY A 15 -20.57 -10.43 8.41
C GLY A 15 -20.11 -9.17 7.66
N TYR A 16 -20.84 -8.09 7.88
CA TYR A 16 -20.57 -6.78 7.29
C TYR A 16 -20.65 -5.68 8.33
N GLN A 17 -19.72 -4.74 8.32
CA GLN A 17 -19.78 -3.49 9.07
C GLN A 17 -19.69 -2.32 8.10
N TYR A 18 -20.67 -1.43 8.16
CA TYR A 18 -20.70 -0.20 7.36
C TYR A 18 -20.45 0.99 8.27
N VAL A 19 -19.42 1.79 7.94
CA VAL A 19 -19.01 2.98 8.70
C VAL A 19 -19.14 4.19 7.77
N SER A 20 -20.08 5.08 8.07
CA SER A 20 -20.41 6.23 7.20
C SER A 20 -21.00 7.38 7.98
N SER A 21 -21.07 8.55 7.37
CA SER A 21 -21.81 9.72 7.88
C SER A 21 -21.48 10.09 9.34
N GLY A 22 -20.18 10.28 9.64
CA GLY A 22 -19.71 10.60 11.01
C GLY A 22 -19.65 9.41 11.95
N GLY A 23 -19.92 8.19 11.45
CA GLY A 23 -19.76 6.96 12.22
C GLY A 23 -18.29 6.63 12.48
N SER A 24 -18.03 5.98 13.61
CA SER A 24 -16.69 5.55 14.02
C SER A 24 -16.68 4.07 14.39
N ALA A 25 -15.70 3.33 13.86
CA ALA A 25 -15.40 1.96 14.25
C ALA A 25 -13.98 1.90 14.83
N THR A 26 -13.83 1.41 16.05
CA THR A 26 -12.53 1.32 16.73
C THR A 26 -12.24 -0.12 17.11
N SER A 27 -11.00 -0.56 16.90
CA SER A 27 -10.52 -1.90 17.25
C SER A 27 -11.36 -3.03 16.63
N THR A 28 -11.67 -2.89 15.33
CA THR A 28 -12.41 -3.92 14.60
C THR A 28 -11.47 -5.05 14.19
N THR A 29 -11.89 -6.30 14.42
CA THR A 29 -11.20 -7.49 13.89
C THR A 29 -12.03 -8.07 12.75
N ILE A 30 -11.42 -8.19 11.57
CA ILE A 30 -12.07 -8.74 10.36
C ILE A 30 -11.48 -10.11 10.08
N ASN A 31 -12.25 -11.15 10.23
CA ASN A 31 -11.87 -12.52 9.98
C ASN A 31 -12.32 -12.98 8.56
N ARG A 32 -11.99 -14.22 8.22
CA ARG A 32 -12.27 -14.81 6.92
C ARG A 32 -13.71 -14.60 6.46
N GLY A 33 -13.85 -13.96 5.29
CA GLY A 33 -15.16 -13.67 4.68
C GLY A 33 -15.96 -12.59 5.40
N GLY A 34 -15.35 -11.85 6.32
CA GLY A 34 -15.87 -10.62 6.90
C GLY A 34 -15.47 -9.40 6.09
N TYR A 35 -16.29 -8.37 6.11
CA TYR A 35 -16.07 -7.14 5.35
C TYR A 35 -16.36 -5.91 6.20
N GLN A 36 -15.44 -4.93 6.17
CA GLN A 36 -15.68 -3.59 6.68
C GLN A 36 -15.66 -2.60 5.52
N TYR A 37 -16.69 -1.79 5.41
CA TYR A 37 -16.82 -0.75 4.39
C TYR A 37 -16.80 0.61 5.06
N VAL A 38 -15.84 1.46 4.68
CA VAL A 38 -15.69 2.82 5.23
C VAL A 38 -16.02 3.81 4.13
N PHE A 39 -17.14 4.48 4.27
CA PHE A 39 -17.66 5.44 3.31
C PHE A 39 -17.48 6.88 3.79
N SER A 40 -17.95 7.84 3.02
CA SER A 40 -17.84 9.27 3.27
C SER A 40 -18.27 9.64 4.70
N GLY A 41 -17.36 10.34 5.38
CA GLY A 41 -17.53 10.75 6.77
C GLY A 41 -17.40 9.62 7.80
N GLY A 42 -17.12 8.39 7.37
CA GLY A 42 -16.83 7.26 8.25
C GLY A 42 -15.35 7.19 8.61
N SER A 43 -15.06 6.74 9.83
CA SER A 43 -13.70 6.54 10.33
C SER A 43 -13.56 5.14 10.93
N ALA A 44 -12.55 4.39 10.48
CA ALA A 44 -12.14 3.12 11.07
C ALA A 44 -10.73 3.26 11.67
N THR A 45 -10.56 2.93 12.94
CA THR A 45 -9.29 3.06 13.66
C THR A 45 -8.89 1.74 14.27
N SER A 46 -7.60 1.38 14.17
CA SER A 46 -7.02 0.17 14.75
C SER A 46 -7.72 -1.11 14.28
N THR A 47 -7.97 -1.22 12.96
CA THR A 47 -8.56 -2.42 12.37
C THR A 47 -7.50 -3.49 12.18
N THR A 48 -7.80 -4.73 12.61
CA THR A 48 -6.98 -5.92 12.32
C THR A 48 -7.68 -6.75 11.25
N ILE A 49 -7.00 -6.99 10.13
CA ILE A 49 -7.53 -7.78 9.01
C ILE A 49 -6.80 -9.11 8.97
N ASN A 50 -7.50 -10.19 9.26
CA ASN A 50 -6.97 -11.54 9.23
C ASN A 50 -7.24 -12.21 7.87
N SER A 51 -6.75 -13.44 7.70
CA SER A 51 -6.84 -14.20 6.45
C SER A 51 -8.27 -14.21 5.88
N GLY A 52 -8.39 -13.77 4.62
CA GLY A 52 -9.66 -13.68 3.91
C GLY A 52 -10.61 -12.59 4.39
N GLY A 53 -10.19 -11.73 5.33
CA GLY A 53 -10.89 -10.52 5.72
C GLY A 53 -10.62 -9.36 4.75
N ASN A 54 -11.56 -8.44 4.63
CA ASN A 54 -11.45 -7.29 3.72
C ASN A 54 -11.91 -6.00 4.38
N GLN A 55 -11.08 -4.96 4.28
CA GLN A 55 -11.45 -3.59 4.58
C GLN A 55 -11.44 -2.77 3.28
N ASN A 56 -12.55 -2.12 2.97
CA ASN A 56 -12.70 -1.30 1.76
C ASN A 56 -12.96 0.14 2.14
N VAL A 57 -12.08 1.05 1.71
CA VAL A 57 -12.12 2.48 2.05
C VAL A 57 -12.47 3.25 0.79
N PHE A 58 -13.64 3.86 0.78
CA PHE A 58 -14.19 4.60 -0.34
C PHE A 58 -14.11 6.12 -0.15
N SER A 59 -14.55 6.86 -1.13
CA SER A 59 -14.49 8.32 -1.16
C SER A 59 -14.98 8.96 0.15
N GLY A 60 -14.13 9.79 0.73
CA GLY A 60 -14.39 10.47 2.02
C GLY A 60 -14.36 9.57 3.25
N GLY A 61 -14.06 8.27 3.09
CA GLY A 61 -13.80 7.35 4.19
C GLY A 61 -12.34 7.39 4.62
N SER A 62 -12.09 7.14 5.90
CA SER A 62 -10.75 7.12 6.48
C SER A 62 -10.51 5.84 7.29
N ALA A 63 -9.37 5.20 7.04
CA ALA A 63 -8.87 4.09 7.84
C ALA A 63 -7.52 4.46 8.46
N THR A 64 -7.36 4.30 9.77
CA THR A 64 -6.12 4.66 10.48
C THR A 64 -5.63 3.47 11.31
N SER A 65 -4.30 3.26 11.29
CA SER A 65 -3.63 2.21 12.08
C SER A 65 -4.19 0.80 11.78
N THR A 66 -4.32 0.47 10.49
CA THR A 66 -4.76 -0.86 10.08
C THR A 66 -3.59 -1.84 10.09
N THR A 67 -3.79 -3.02 10.67
CA THR A 67 -2.86 -4.15 10.58
C THR A 67 -3.42 -5.20 9.64
N ILE A 68 -2.67 -5.54 8.59
CA ILE A 68 -3.08 -6.54 7.60
C ILE A 68 -2.21 -7.78 7.77
N ASN A 69 -2.81 -8.86 8.19
CA ASN A 69 -2.16 -10.15 8.37
C ASN A 69 -2.29 -11.02 7.11
N SER A 70 -1.64 -12.19 7.12
CA SER A 70 -1.60 -13.11 5.98
C SER A 70 -2.98 -13.37 5.38
N GLY A 71 -3.09 -13.15 4.06
CA GLY A 71 -4.34 -13.33 3.32
C GLY A 71 -5.42 -12.27 3.60
N GLY A 72 -5.12 -11.21 4.35
CA GLY A 72 -6.00 -10.06 4.54
C GLY A 72 -5.81 -9.01 3.46
N PHE A 73 -6.84 -8.22 3.19
CA PHE A 73 -6.85 -7.19 2.17
C PHE A 73 -7.38 -5.86 2.68
N GLN A 74 -6.63 -4.77 2.44
CA GLN A 74 -7.15 -3.42 2.54
C GLN A 74 -7.17 -2.80 1.13
N ASN A 75 -8.32 -2.34 0.69
CA ASN A 75 -8.52 -1.71 -0.61
C ASN A 75 -8.88 -0.24 -0.43
N VAL A 76 -8.08 0.65 -0.98
CA VAL A 76 -8.27 2.10 -0.90
C VAL A 76 -8.67 2.59 -2.29
N TYR A 77 -9.93 2.94 -2.41
CA TYR A 77 -10.53 3.40 -3.66
C TYR A 77 -10.49 4.93 -3.79
N SER A 78 -10.92 5.44 -4.93
CA SER A 78 -10.93 6.87 -5.24
C SER A 78 -11.53 7.71 -4.11
N GLY A 79 -10.78 8.72 -3.66
CA GLY A 79 -11.15 9.60 -2.54
C GLY A 79 -11.12 8.96 -1.16
N GLY A 80 -10.77 7.67 -1.04
CA GLY A 80 -10.52 7.00 0.23
C GLY A 80 -9.11 7.25 0.74
N SER A 81 -8.92 7.22 2.05
CA SER A 81 -7.63 7.45 2.72
C SER A 81 -7.32 6.34 3.71
N ALA A 82 -6.10 5.80 3.63
CA ALA A 82 -5.53 4.90 4.62
C ALA A 82 -4.26 5.53 5.22
N THR A 83 -4.14 5.53 6.55
CA THR A 83 -2.98 6.11 7.24
C THR A 83 -2.41 5.10 8.24
N SER A 84 -1.07 5.03 8.32
CA SER A 84 -0.34 4.17 9.27
C SER A 84 -0.74 2.69 9.16
N THR A 85 -0.74 2.16 7.93
CA THR A 85 -1.03 0.74 7.70
C THR A 85 0.24 -0.10 7.89
N THR A 86 0.12 -1.20 8.63
CA THR A 86 1.16 -2.23 8.72
C THR A 86 0.74 -3.46 7.93
N ILE A 87 1.57 -3.87 6.96
CA ILE A 87 1.31 -5.04 6.12
C ILE A 87 2.28 -6.14 6.51
N ASN A 88 1.76 -7.19 7.10
CA ASN A 88 2.53 -8.38 7.50
C ASN A 88 2.59 -9.42 6.36
N SER A 89 3.38 -10.46 6.55
CA SER A 89 3.58 -11.52 5.56
C SER A 89 2.26 -12.03 4.99
N GLY A 90 2.15 -12.05 3.67
CA GLY A 90 0.96 -12.48 2.93
C GLY A 90 -0.22 -11.51 3.01
N GLY A 91 -0.09 -10.34 3.61
CA GLY A 91 -1.09 -9.27 3.58
C GLY A 91 -0.96 -8.37 2.36
N PHE A 92 -2.05 -7.73 1.96
CA PHE A 92 -2.11 -6.88 0.78
C PHE A 92 -2.82 -5.55 1.05
N GLN A 93 -2.18 -4.43 0.67
CA GLN A 93 -2.83 -3.14 0.54
C GLN A 93 -2.86 -2.73 -0.93
N ASN A 94 -4.04 -2.52 -1.49
CA ASN A 94 -4.23 -2.07 -2.86
C ASN A 94 -4.70 -0.62 -2.86
N VAL A 95 -3.94 0.27 -3.50
CA VAL A 95 -4.26 1.69 -3.66
C VAL A 95 -4.66 1.90 -5.11
N TYR A 96 -5.95 2.04 -5.33
CA TYR A 96 -6.52 2.25 -6.66
C TYR A 96 -6.49 3.72 -7.08
N SER A 97 -6.84 3.99 -8.33
CA SER A 97 -6.90 5.35 -8.88
C SER A 97 -7.69 6.30 -7.97
N GLY A 98 -7.09 7.43 -7.64
CA GLY A 98 -7.65 8.42 -6.72
C GLY A 98 -7.66 8.03 -5.24
N GLY A 99 -7.19 6.84 -4.88
CA GLY A 99 -6.97 6.42 -3.50
C GLY A 99 -5.63 6.92 -2.96
N SER A 100 -5.54 7.11 -1.64
CA SER A 100 -4.34 7.58 -0.96
C SER A 100 -3.97 6.70 0.22
N ALA A 101 -2.70 6.29 0.31
CA ALA A 101 -2.12 5.62 1.47
C ALA A 101 -0.93 6.42 2.00
N THR A 102 -0.87 6.64 3.31
CA THR A 102 0.22 7.39 3.96
C THR A 102 0.79 6.62 5.14
N GLY A 103 2.12 6.59 5.27
CA GLY A 103 2.79 5.97 6.42
C GLY A 103 2.65 4.45 6.44
N THR A 104 2.69 3.78 5.28
CA THR A 104 2.60 2.33 5.20
C THR A 104 3.94 1.68 5.55
N THR A 105 3.92 0.68 6.42
CA THR A 105 5.06 -0.20 6.70
C THR A 105 4.81 -1.57 6.08
N ILE A 106 5.70 -2.00 5.19
CA ILE A 106 5.62 -3.29 4.50
C ILE A 106 6.67 -4.22 5.10
N ASN A 107 6.23 -5.21 5.85
CA ASN A 107 7.09 -6.23 6.42
C ASN A 107 7.34 -7.38 5.44
N SER A 108 8.27 -8.27 5.78
CA SER A 108 8.64 -9.42 4.93
C SER A 108 7.41 -10.19 4.46
N GLY A 109 7.30 -10.41 3.15
CA GLY A 109 6.19 -11.08 2.50
C GLY A 109 4.89 -10.27 2.39
N GLY A 110 4.83 -9.04 2.94
CA GLY A 110 3.74 -8.10 2.74
C GLY A 110 3.84 -7.39 1.40
N GLN A 111 2.73 -6.91 0.85
CA GLN A 111 2.70 -6.23 -0.44
C GLN A 111 1.80 -4.99 -0.43
N GLN A 112 2.34 -3.86 -0.90
CA GLN A 112 1.56 -2.68 -1.26
C GLN A 112 1.57 -2.52 -2.78
N ARG A 113 0.39 -2.36 -3.38
CA ARG A 113 0.23 -2.15 -4.82
C ARG A 113 -0.41 -0.80 -5.08
N VAL A 114 0.25 0.03 -5.86
CA VAL A 114 -0.23 1.37 -6.26
C VAL A 114 -0.55 1.32 -7.75
N SER A 115 -1.82 1.38 -8.06
CA SER A 115 -2.32 1.40 -9.44
C SER A 115 -2.15 2.78 -10.08
N SER A 116 -2.35 2.86 -11.39
CA SER A 116 -2.40 4.14 -12.11
C SER A 116 -3.36 5.12 -11.43
N GLY A 117 -2.89 6.35 -11.19
CA GLY A 117 -3.64 7.39 -10.48
C GLY A 117 -3.79 7.17 -8.96
N GLY A 118 -3.27 6.08 -8.40
CA GLY A 118 -3.16 5.87 -6.97
C GLY A 118 -1.93 6.58 -6.38
N SER A 119 -1.97 6.90 -5.10
CA SER A 119 -0.89 7.60 -4.40
C SER A 119 -0.49 6.92 -3.09
N ALA A 120 0.80 6.69 -2.90
CA ALA A 120 1.38 6.26 -1.65
C ALA A 120 2.42 7.29 -1.18
N THR A 121 2.44 7.61 0.11
CA THR A 121 3.39 8.57 0.70
C THR A 121 3.98 7.99 1.97
N SER A 122 5.28 8.23 2.20
CA SER A 122 6.00 7.78 3.40
C SER A 122 5.89 6.26 3.61
N THR A 123 6.18 5.48 2.56
CA THR A 123 6.19 4.02 2.63
C THR A 123 7.55 3.51 3.07
N THR A 124 7.60 2.68 4.12
CA THR A 124 8.79 1.95 4.54
C THR A 124 8.71 0.51 4.05
N ILE A 125 9.71 0.08 3.28
CA ILE A 125 9.82 -1.28 2.74
C ILE A 125 10.92 -2.01 3.51
N ASN A 126 10.55 -2.93 4.37
CA ASN A 126 11.47 -3.77 5.11
C ASN A 126 11.94 -4.96 4.25
N SER A 127 13.00 -5.64 4.69
CA SER A 127 13.54 -6.81 3.99
C SER A 127 12.44 -7.83 3.65
N GLY A 128 12.36 -8.21 2.37
CA GLY A 128 11.33 -9.13 1.85
C GLY A 128 9.93 -8.53 1.71
N GLY A 129 9.71 -7.27 2.07
CA GLY A 129 8.49 -6.53 1.76
C GLY A 129 8.51 -6.01 0.32
N MET A 130 7.35 -5.89 -0.32
CA MET A 130 7.24 -5.49 -1.73
C MET A 130 6.35 -4.26 -1.92
N LEU A 131 6.89 -3.23 -2.58
CA LEU A 131 6.13 -2.12 -3.14
C LEU A 131 6.06 -2.28 -4.66
N SER A 132 4.86 -2.36 -5.21
CA SER A 132 4.63 -2.39 -6.66
C SER A 132 3.89 -1.12 -7.09
N VAL A 133 4.47 -0.38 -8.04
CA VAL A 133 3.88 0.86 -8.57
C VAL A 133 3.70 0.70 -10.07
N SER A 134 2.45 0.68 -10.51
CA SER A 134 2.09 0.57 -11.92
C SER A 134 2.34 1.90 -12.66
N SER A 135 2.43 1.82 -13.98
CA SER A 135 2.46 3.01 -14.87
C SER A 135 1.41 4.04 -14.45
N GLY A 136 1.81 5.30 -14.29
CA GLY A 136 0.95 6.40 -13.83
C GLY A 136 0.56 6.36 -12.35
N GLY A 137 1.05 5.39 -11.58
CA GLY A 137 0.97 5.40 -10.12
C GLY A 137 2.08 6.25 -9.49
N SER A 138 1.87 6.72 -8.27
CA SER A 138 2.82 7.58 -7.56
C SER A 138 3.15 7.03 -6.17
N ALA A 139 4.44 6.93 -5.85
CA ALA A 139 4.91 6.64 -4.50
C ALA A 139 6.08 7.58 -4.15
N VAL A 140 5.93 8.38 -3.08
CA VAL A 140 6.93 9.36 -2.66
C VAL A 140 7.29 9.19 -1.19
N ASP A 141 8.45 9.73 -0.80
CA ASP A 141 9.02 9.56 0.54
C ASP A 141 9.17 8.08 0.93
N ILE A 142 9.67 7.27 -0.02
CA ILE A 142 9.90 5.85 0.19
C ILE A 142 11.19 5.67 0.98
N THR A 143 11.18 4.81 1.98
CA THR A 143 12.39 4.27 2.63
C THR A 143 12.51 2.80 2.24
N GLN A 144 13.46 2.48 1.35
CA GLN A 144 13.77 1.10 0.98
C GLN A 144 14.93 0.61 1.86
N ASN A 145 14.63 -0.21 2.85
CA ASN A 145 15.65 -0.89 3.65
C ASN A 145 16.28 -2.03 2.83
N SER A 146 17.50 -2.45 3.23
CA SER A 146 18.19 -3.57 2.57
C SER A 146 17.28 -4.80 2.50
N GLY A 147 17.20 -5.41 1.32
CA GLY A 147 16.29 -6.54 1.05
C GLY A 147 14.84 -6.14 0.75
N GLY A 148 14.51 -4.85 0.77
CA GLY A 148 13.20 -4.35 0.33
C GLY A 148 13.05 -4.40 -1.18
N ILE A 149 11.85 -4.75 -1.66
CA ILE A 149 11.59 -5.05 -3.07
C ILE A 149 10.79 -3.94 -3.71
N ILE A 150 11.28 -3.35 -4.80
CA ILE A 150 10.54 -2.40 -5.64
C ILE A 150 10.24 -3.03 -6.99
N PHE A 151 9.00 -2.94 -7.43
CA PHE A 151 8.50 -3.34 -8.74
C PHE A 151 7.93 -2.11 -9.43
N ALA A 152 8.53 -1.64 -10.52
CA ALA A 152 8.06 -0.45 -11.24
C ALA A 152 8.47 -0.47 -12.70
N ASP A 153 7.85 0.39 -13.49
CA ASP A 153 8.35 0.83 -14.78
C ASP A 153 8.69 2.33 -14.76
N THR A 154 9.36 2.81 -15.79
CA THR A 154 9.79 4.21 -15.87
C THR A 154 8.67 5.22 -16.18
N SER A 155 7.41 4.77 -16.32
CA SER A 155 6.22 5.64 -16.38
C SER A 155 5.57 5.86 -15.02
N ALA A 156 6.00 5.14 -13.98
CA ALA A 156 5.61 5.40 -12.60
C ALA A 156 6.33 6.66 -12.06
N THR A 157 5.83 7.21 -10.97
CA THR A 157 6.52 8.25 -10.21
C THR A 157 6.96 7.68 -8.87
N LEU A 158 8.28 7.58 -8.65
CA LEU A 158 8.85 7.14 -7.39
C LEU A 158 9.88 8.15 -6.91
N ARG A 159 9.91 8.39 -5.59
CA ARG A 159 11.00 9.12 -4.93
C ARG A 159 11.21 8.56 -3.53
N GLY A 160 12.48 8.38 -3.16
CA GLY A 160 12.79 7.85 -1.84
C GLY A 160 14.28 7.76 -1.59
N THR A 161 14.61 6.98 -0.56
CA THR A 161 16.00 6.68 -0.18
C THR A 161 16.19 5.17 -0.06
N ASN A 162 17.36 4.71 -0.44
CA ASN A 162 17.86 3.36 -0.21
C ASN A 162 19.28 3.43 0.38
N ILE A 163 19.97 2.32 0.53
CA ILE A 163 21.32 2.27 1.09
C ILE A 163 22.34 3.07 0.23
N ASN A 164 22.06 3.28 -1.06
CA ASN A 164 22.92 4.03 -1.97
C ASN A 164 22.60 5.53 -2.00
N GLY A 165 21.63 6.00 -1.21
CA GLY A 165 21.16 7.38 -1.15
C GLY A 165 19.80 7.60 -1.78
N SER A 166 19.53 8.82 -2.26
CA SER A 166 18.23 9.15 -2.85
C SER A 166 18.07 8.52 -4.22
N PHE A 167 16.90 7.93 -4.49
CA PHE A 167 16.52 7.40 -5.79
C PHE A 167 15.24 8.04 -6.32
N SER A 168 15.04 7.99 -7.63
CA SER A 168 13.80 8.47 -8.24
C SER A 168 13.47 7.79 -9.57
N ILE A 169 12.16 7.75 -9.87
CA ILE A 169 11.63 7.59 -11.23
C ILE A 169 10.71 8.78 -11.49
N ALA A 170 11.01 9.57 -12.51
CA ALA A 170 10.20 10.72 -12.89
C ALA A 170 10.44 11.09 -14.36
N GLY A 171 9.36 11.39 -15.09
CA GLY A 171 9.45 11.84 -16.48
C GLY A 171 10.19 10.89 -17.42
N GLY A 172 10.04 9.58 -17.24
CA GLY A 172 10.72 8.57 -18.05
C GLY A 172 12.18 8.31 -17.67
N SER A 173 12.66 8.89 -16.57
CA SER A 173 14.04 8.70 -16.11
C SER A 173 14.06 8.05 -14.73
N ALA A 174 14.78 6.92 -14.63
CA ALA A 174 15.08 6.26 -13.36
C ALA A 174 16.52 6.56 -12.94
N SER A 175 16.75 6.86 -11.68
CA SER A 175 18.06 7.17 -11.11
C SER A 175 18.29 6.50 -9.78
N ASN A 176 19.49 5.93 -9.61
CA ASN A 176 19.99 5.34 -8.37
C ASN A 176 19.06 4.26 -7.77
N MET A 177 18.38 3.50 -8.63
CA MET A 177 17.52 2.40 -8.20
C MET A 177 18.33 1.25 -7.64
N LEU A 178 17.83 0.64 -6.57
CA LEU A 178 18.38 -0.59 -6.00
C LEU A 178 17.38 -1.72 -6.26
N LEU A 179 17.79 -2.70 -7.06
CA LEU A 179 17.00 -3.87 -7.42
C LEU A 179 17.61 -5.11 -6.78
N GLU A 180 16.93 -5.70 -5.83
CA GLU A 180 17.37 -6.89 -5.09
C GLU A 180 16.17 -7.77 -4.73
N ASN A 181 16.41 -9.04 -4.44
CA ASN A 181 15.41 -10.00 -3.95
C ASN A 181 14.14 -10.14 -4.83
N GLY A 182 14.26 -10.02 -6.13
CA GLY A 182 13.14 -10.03 -7.07
C GLY A 182 12.64 -8.65 -7.45
N GLY A 183 13.31 -7.57 -7.03
CA GLY A 183 13.02 -6.21 -7.48
C GLY A 183 13.16 -6.07 -9.00
N TYR A 184 12.25 -5.33 -9.60
CA TYR A 184 12.14 -5.23 -11.05
C TYR A 184 11.95 -3.80 -11.52
N LEU A 185 12.74 -3.40 -12.53
CA LEU A 185 12.57 -2.14 -13.24
C LEU A 185 12.41 -2.42 -14.73
N SER A 186 11.32 -1.97 -15.35
CA SER A 186 11.17 -1.90 -16.79
C SER A 186 11.47 -0.50 -17.30
N VAL A 187 12.49 -0.38 -18.13
CA VAL A 187 12.81 0.87 -18.84
C VAL A 187 12.08 0.84 -20.18
N LEU A 188 11.10 1.70 -20.34
CA LEU A 188 10.24 1.72 -21.51
C LEU A 188 10.94 2.42 -22.70
N ASN A 189 10.41 2.20 -23.90
CA ASN A 189 10.96 2.80 -25.12
C ASN A 189 11.04 4.33 -25.00
N GLY A 190 12.22 4.88 -25.31
CA GLY A 190 12.51 6.32 -25.18
C GLY A 190 12.79 6.80 -23.75
N HIS A 191 12.71 5.90 -22.76
CA HIS A 191 13.05 6.19 -21.38
C HIS A 191 14.50 5.78 -21.05
N GLN A 192 14.98 6.15 -19.86
CA GLN A 192 16.35 5.85 -19.45
C GLN A 192 16.45 5.44 -17.97
N ALA A 193 17.50 4.71 -17.66
CA ALA A 193 17.90 4.40 -16.29
C ALA A 193 19.39 4.66 -16.10
N THR A 194 19.75 5.33 -15.01
CA THR A 194 21.12 5.67 -14.66
C THR A 194 21.44 5.22 -13.25
N SER A 195 22.69 4.79 -13.03
CA SER A 195 23.17 4.39 -11.70
C SER A 195 22.29 3.34 -11.00
N THR A 196 21.69 2.41 -11.76
CA THR A 196 20.95 1.30 -11.19
C THR A 196 21.91 0.28 -10.61
N THR A 197 21.71 -0.13 -9.37
CA THR A 197 22.40 -1.25 -8.75
C THR A 197 21.49 -2.47 -8.78
N ILE A 198 21.98 -3.57 -9.37
CA ILE A 198 21.24 -4.84 -9.46
C ILE A 198 22.00 -5.88 -8.65
N ASN A 199 21.44 -6.28 -7.53
CA ASN A 199 21.97 -7.32 -6.66
C ASN A 199 21.27 -8.67 -6.92
N SER A 200 21.60 -9.69 -6.14
CA SER A 200 21.04 -11.05 -6.28
C SER A 200 19.51 -11.04 -6.39
N GLY A 201 19.01 -11.63 -7.45
CA GLY A 201 17.57 -11.72 -7.75
C GLY A 201 16.92 -10.45 -8.28
N GLY A 202 17.65 -9.32 -8.37
CA GLY A 202 17.16 -8.10 -9.02
C GLY A 202 17.16 -8.24 -10.54
N PHE A 203 16.27 -7.51 -11.20
CA PHE A 203 16.13 -7.58 -12.66
C PHE A 203 15.80 -6.22 -13.27
N GLN A 204 16.49 -5.85 -14.34
CA GLN A 204 16.18 -4.67 -15.15
C GLN A 204 15.96 -5.10 -16.60
N ASN A 205 14.84 -4.69 -17.19
CA ASN A 205 14.51 -4.86 -18.58
C ASN A 205 14.60 -3.51 -19.30
N VAL A 206 15.26 -3.49 -20.48
CA VAL A 206 15.45 -2.29 -21.30
C VAL A 206 14.95 -2.55 -22.71
#